data_00db41899a93236f49c38580c14de0f2
#
_entry.id   00db41899a93236f49c38580c14de0f2
#
_cell.length_a   1.000
_cell.length_b   1.000
_cell.length_c   1.000
_cell.angle_alpha   90.00
_cell.angle_beta   90.00
_cell.angle_gamma   90.00
#
_symmetry.space_group_name_H-M   'P 1'
#
loop_
_entity.id
_entity.type
_entity.pdbx_description
1 polymer ?
#
loop_
_entity_poly.entity_id
_entity_poly.type
_entity_poly.pdbx_seq_one_letter_code
_entity_poly.pdbx_strand_id
1 'polypeptide(L)'
;SMKRCNRLLCLTLSVSLLLGLLTGCGKKNADDNGTPATTQALTAQDTDTMHLNMLFSLISTPDSGVTELLGDGSSQKYNADGELTAREFDDGIVYGCKVTFTVYYNTYGDVTSICILFPKSDDMTEDQLRDTVTELVGRNPDGDEWKADTATVTLSDTEDGLTLQLEQFEADTADSGTQH
;
A
#
# COMPACT_ATOMS: atom_id res chain seq x y z
N SER A 1 23.41 25.71 -20.84
CA SER A 1 22.28 26.42 -21.44
C SER A 1 21.01 26.12 -20.63
N MET A 2 20.64 27.07 -19.77
CA MET A 2 19.46 27.03 -18.90
C MET A 2 18.20 27.28 -19.75
N LYS A 3 17.26 26.38 -19.73
CA LYS A 3 15.91 26.65 -20.22
C LYS A 3 14.95 26.76 -19.04
N ARG A 4 14.57 28.01 -18.77
CA ARG A 4 13.54 28.38 -17.80
C ARG A 4 12.17 27.95 -18.35
N CYS A 5 11.44 27.16 -17.60
CA CYS A 5 10.03 26.85 -17.90
C CYS A 5 9.15 27.90 -17.25
N ASN A 6 8.42 28.61 -18.09
CA ASN A 6 7.53 29.72 -17.76
C ASN A 6 6.26 29.19 -17.06
N ARG A 7 6.00 29.78 -15.91
CA ARG A 7 4.69 29.69 -15.24
C ARG A 7 3.68 30.53 -16.02
N LEU A 8 2.68 29.88 -16.59
CA LEU A 8 1.50 30.59 -17.10
C LEU A 8 0.35 30.39 -16.10
N LEU A 9 0.05 31.49 -15.48
CA LEU A 9 -1.11 31.76 -14.63
C LEU A 9 -2.36 31.75 -15.49
N CYS A 10 -3.31 30.85 -15.26
CA CYS A 10 -4.67 30.97 -15.81
C CYS A 10 -5.67 31.02 -14.67
N LEU A 11 -6.02 32.25 -14.34
CA LEU A 11 -7.19 32.62 -13.57
C LEU A 11 -8.41 32.59 -14.48
N THR A 12 -9.37 31.70 -14.23
CA THR A 12 -10.75 31.92 -14.71
C THR A 12 -11.74 31.69 -13.58
N LEU A 13 -12.26 32.79 -13.17
CA LEU A 13 -13.43 32.93 -12.32
C LEU A 13 -14.67 32.46 -13.10
N SER A 14 -15.45 31.55 -12.52
CA SER A 14 -16.85 31.39 -12.94
C SER A 14 -17.71 31.07 -11.73
N VAL A 15 -18.39 32.10 -11.33
CA VAL A 15 -19.51 32.10 -10.39
C VAL A 15 -20.72 31.54 -11.13
N SER A 16 -21.37 30.53 -10.59
CA SER A 16 -22.76 30.20 -10.92
C SER A 16 -23.46 29.68 -9.67
N LEU A 17 -24.26 30.60 -9.19
CA LEU A 17 -25.26 30.47 -8.14
C LEU A 17 -26.50 29.83 -8.74
N LEU A 18 -26.98 28.71 -8.20
CA LEU A 18 -28.35 28.25 -8.41
C LEU A 18 -28.88 27.59 -7.14
N LEU A 19 -29.77 28.34 -6.49
CA LEU A 19 -30.65 27.86 -5.44
C LEU A 19 -31.62 26.81 -5.99
N GLY A 20 -31.81 25.74 -5.26
CA GLY A 20 -32.90 24.79 -5.47
C GLY A 20 -33.34 24.19 -4.12
N LEU A 21 -34.24 24.90 -3.45
CA LEU A 21 -35.00 24.37 -2.31
C LEU A 21 -36.07 23.40 -2.82
N LEU A 22 -36.06 22.17 -2.30
CA LEU A 22 -37.28 21.36 -2.24
C LEU A 22 -37.32 20.61 -0.92
N THR A 23 -38.19 21.09 -0.07
CA THR A 23 -38.72 20.50 1.14
C THR A 23 -39.55 19.26 0.79
N GLY A 24 -39.26 18.14 1.44
CA GLY A 24 -40.08 16.92 1.41
C GLY A 24 -40.12 16.27 2.79
N CYS A 25 -41.10 16.64 3.59
CA CYS A 25 -41.47 15.97 4.84
C CYS A 25 -42.18 14.67 4.54
N GLY A 26 -41.71 13.54 5.12
CA GLY A 26 -42.40 12.26 5.14
C GLY A 26 -42.07 11.50 6.41
N LYS A 27 -43.08 11.36 7.26
CA LYS A 27 -43.08 10.82 8.62
C LYS A 27 -43.28 9.30 8.66
N LYS A 28 -42.60 8.66 9.67
CA LYS A 28 -42.98 7.40 10.42
C LYS A 28 -42.57 6.06 9.81
N ASN A 29 -41.91 5.21 10.51
CA ASN A 29 -42.00 4.39 11.72
C ASN A 29 -40.82 3.43 11.75
N ALA A 30 -40.06 3.39 12.82
CA ALA A 30 -39.95 2.39 13.87
C ALA A 30 -39.48 0.98 13.48
N ASP A 31 -38.37 0.58 14.16
CA ASP A 31 -37.89 -0.76 14.46
C ASP A 31 -37.37 -1.62 13.30
N ASP A 32 -36.05 -1.63 13.14
CA ASP A 32 -35.32 -2.91 13.19
C ASP A 32 -33.82 -2.68 13.49
N ASN A 33 -33.34 -3.54 14.39
CA ASN A 33 -32.02 -3.53 14.99
C ASN A 33 -31.05 -4.21 14.01
N GLY A 34 -30.50 -3.45 13.09
CA GLY A 34 -29.45 -3.87 12.18
C GLY A 34 -28.34 -2.83 12.17
N THR A 35 -27.22 -3.15 12.80
CA THR A 35 -25.99 -2.37 12.71
C THR A 35 -25.61 -2.26 11.23
N PRO A 36 -25.64 -1.06 10.61
CA PRO A 36 -25.14 -0.93 9.27
C PRO A 36 -23.62 -1.04 9.36
N ALA A 37 -23.07 -2.07 8.74
CA ALA A 37 -21.68 -2.07 8.35
C ALA A 37 -21.48 -0.82 7.49
N THR A 38 -20.81 0.18 8.04
CA THR A 38 -20.42 1.39 7.31
C THR A 38 -19.37 0.96 6.28
N THR A 39 -19.84 0.53 5.13
CA THR A 39 -18.99 0.53 3.93
C THR A 39 -18.73 1.99 3.63
N GLN A 40 -17.61 2.50 4.11
CA GLN A 40 -17.13 3.80 3.66
C GLN A 40 -16.90 3.67 2.16
N ALA A 41 -17.75 4.29 1.39
CA ALA A 41 -17.51 4.45 -0.03
C ALA A 41 -16.20 5.25 -0.16
N LEU A 42 -15.19 4.59 -0.73
CA LEU A 42 -13.93 5.24 -1.11
C LEU A 42 -14.29 6.41 -2.02
N THR A 43 -13.94 7.62 -1.60
CA THR A 43 -14.15 8.80 -2.43
C THR A 43 -13.19 8.72 -3.62
N ALA A 44 -13.55 9.28 -4.76
CA ALA A 44 -12.77 9.24 -6.00
C ALA A 44 -11.33 9.82 -5.87
N GLN A 45 -11.02 10.47 -4.76
CA GLN A 45 -9.69 10.96 -4.41
C GLN A 45 -8.78 9.89 -3.78
N ASP A 46 -9.35 8.78 -3.27
CA ASP A 46 -8.58 7.72 -2.61
C ASP A 46 -8.15 6.60 -3.58
N THR A 47 -8.62 6.62 -4.84
CA THR A 47 -8.35 5.57 -5.83
C THR A 47 -6.98 5.66 -6.50
N ASP A 48 -6.34 6.84 -6.47
CA ASP A 48 -5.05 7.08 -7.14
C ASP A 48 -3.83 6.87 -6.20
N THR A 49 -4.04 6.60 -4.93
CA THR A 49 -2.98 6.46 -3.94
C THR A 49 -3.14 5.17 -3.15
N MET A 50 -2.16 4.27 -3.26
CA MET A 50 -2.08 3.12 -2.37
C MET A 50 -1.62 3.55 -0.99
N HIS A 51 -2.14 2.89 0.02
CA HIS A 51 -1.64 2.97 1.38
C HIS A 51 -0.83 1.73 1.73
N LEU A 52 0.20 1.86 2.55
CA LEU A 52 1.05 0.73 2.95
C LEU A 52 0.26 -0.44 3.57
N ASN A 53 -0.85 -0.16 4.29
CA ASN A 53 -1.70 -1.22 4.85
C ASN A 53 -2.28 -2.16 3.79
N MET A 54 -2.53 -1.68 2.57
CA MET A 54 -2.95 -2.53 1.45
C MET A 54 -1.85 -3.52 1.07
N LEU A 55 -0.60 -3.05 0.99
CA LEU A 55 0.55 -3.90 0.69
C LEU A 55 0.83 -4.88 1.83
N PHE A 56 0.70 -4.44 3.08
CA PHE A 56 0.79 -5.34 4.25
C PHE A 56 -0.23 -6.48 4.20
N SER A 57 -1.45 -6.20 3.74
CA SER A 57 -2.52 -7.20 3.66
C SER A 57 -2.26 -8.30 2.62
N LEU A 58 -1.32 -8.07 1.69
CA LEU A 58 -0.95 -9.04 0.66
C LEU A 58 0.00 -10.13 1.16
N ILE A 59 0.71 -9.92 2.27
CA ILE A 59 1.58 -10.95 2.86
C ILE A 59 0.76 -12.20 3.17
N SER A 60 1.23 -13.35 2.75
CA SER A 60 0.57 -14.66 2.86
C SER A 60 -0.67 -14.84 1.98
N THR A 61 -0.94 -13.94 1.04
CA THR A 61 -2.05 -14.11 0.09
C THR A 61 -1.55 -14.78 -1.19
N PRO A 62 -2.42 -15.53 -1.91
CA PRO A 62 -2.07 -16.08 -3.21
C PRO A 62 -1.98 -14.99 -4.28
N ASP A 63 -1.29 -15.29 -5.39
CA ASP A 63 -1.13 -14.38 -6.54
C ASP A 63 -2.46 -13.83 -7.09
N SER A 64 -3.54 -14.60 -7.02
CA SER A 64 -4.88 -14.12 -7.40
C SER A 64 -5.34 -12.92 -6.57
N GLY A 65 -4.99 -12.86 -5.28
CA GLY A 65 -5.29 -11.69 -4.44
C GLY A 65 -4.45 -10.47 -4.82
N VAL A 66 -3.20 -10.70 -5.24
CA VAL A 66 -2.33 -9.62 -5.74
C VAL A 66 -2.88 -9.04 -7.04
N THR A 67 -3.24 -9.89 -8.01
CA THR A 67 -3.76 -9.44 -9.31
C THR A 67 -5.15 -8.81 -9.20
N GLU A 68 -5.99 -9.26 -8.28
CA GLU A 68 -7.28 -8.62 -8.00
C GLU A 68 -7.12 -7.20 -7.45
N LEU A 69 -6.15 -6.99 -6.56
CA LEU A 69 -5.93 -5.70 -5.90
C LEU A 69 -5.09 -4.74 -6.75
N LEU A 70 -4.03 -5.23 -7.40
CA LEU A 70 -2.98 -4.41 -8.04
C LEU A 70 -2.90 -4.60 -9.56
N GLY A 71 -3.58 -5.58 -10.14
CA GLY A 71 -3.43 -5.96 -11.54
C GLY A 71 -2.20 -6.84 -11.80
N ASP A 72 -1.88 -7.01 -13.09
CA ASP A 72 -0.83 -7.96 -13.54
C ASP A 72 0.61 -7.48 -13.28
N GLY A 73 0.79 -6.19 -12.96
CA GLY A 73 2.10 -5.57 -12.84
C GLY A 73 2.75 -5.25 -14.20
N SER A 74 3.95 -4.66 -14.14
CA SER A 74 4.75 -4.29 -15.32
C SER A 74 5.51 -5.48 -15.89
N SER A 75 5.94 -6.41 -15.04
CA SER A 75 6.61 -7.64 -15.44
C SER A 75 6.40 -8.77 -14.43
N GLN A 76 6.61 -10.01 -14.89
CA GLN A 76 6.57 -11.21 -14.08
C GLN A 76 7.87 -12.00 -14.25
N LYS A 77 8.35 -12.61 -13.16
CA LYS A 77 9.53 -13.47 -13.16
C LYS A 77 9.13 -14.89 -12.81
N TYR A 78 9.71 -15.84 -13.51
CA TYR A 78 9.45 -17.27 -13.35
C TYR A 78 10.77 -18.00 -13.08
N ASN A 79 10.72 -19.08 -12.30
CA ASN A 79 11.83 -19.98 -12.13
C ASN A 79 11.98 -20.95 -13.33
N ALA A 80 12.97 -21.84 -13.26
CA ALA A 80 13.22 -22.81 -14.34
C ALA A 80 12.07 -23.83 -14.53
N ASP A 81 11.24 -24.03 -13.50
CA ASP A 81 10.09 -24.93 -13.52
C ASP A 81 8.80 -24.25 -14.02
N GLY A 82 8.89 -22.93 -14.35
CA GLY A 82 7.77 -22.14 -14.83
C GLY A 82 6.84 -21.62 -13.73
N GLU A 83 7.26 -21.67 -12.46
CA GLU A 83 6.52 -21.14 -11.34
C GLU A 83 6.80 -19.64 -11.20
N LEU A 84 5.75 -18.83 -10.93
CA LEU A 84 5.87 -17.41 -10.70
C LEU A 84 6.63 -17.15 -9.39
N THR A 85 7.73 -16.40 -9.48
CA THR A 85 8.58 -16.04 -8.34
C THR A 85 8.48 -14.59 -7.93
N ALA A 86 8.13 -13.69 -8.87
CA ALA A 86 7.93 -12.28 -8.55
C ALA A 86 7.04 -11.57 -9.58
N ARG A 87 6.36 -10.50 -9.12
CA ARG A 87 5.72 -9.46 -9.94
C ARG A 87 6.32 -8.11 -9.62
N GLU A 88 6.61 -7.34 -10.66
CA GLU A 88 7.14 -5.98 -10.55
C GLU A 88 6.07 -4.96 -10.97
N PHE A 89 6.05 -3.83 -10.26
CA PHE A 89 5.13 -2.73 -10.47
C PHE A 89 5.94 -1.42 -10.54
N ASP A 90 6.02 -0.81 -11.71
CA ASP A 90 6.86 0.37 -11.95
C ASP A 90 6.13 1.71 -11.73
N ASP A 91 4.80 1.68 -11.73
CA ASP A 91 3.96 2.87 -11.67
C ASP A 91 3.12 2.98 -10.37
N GLY A 92 3.64 2.46 -9.27
CA GLY A 92 2.98 2.57 -7.98
C GLY A 92 2.96 4.01 -7.47
N ILE A 93 1.87 4.38 -6.77
CA ILE A 93 1.78 5.65 -6.03
C ILE A 93 1.41 5.30 -4.58
N VAL A 94 2.32 5.60 -3.65
CA VAL A 94 2.12 5.38 -2.22
C VAL A 94 2.26 6.71 -1.51
N TYR A 95 1.21 7.15 -0.81
CA TYR A 95 1.13 8.48 -0.17
C TYR A 95 1.50 9.63 -1.11
N GLY A 96 1.08 9.56 -2.39
CA GLY A 96 1.37 10.57 -3.41
C GLY A 96 2.78 10.53 -3.99
N CYS A 97 3.64 9.64 -3.51
CA CYS A 97 4.99 9.43 -4.03
C CYS A 97 5.00 8.33 -5.08
N LYS A 98 5.70 8.55 -6.19
CA LYS A 98 5.96 7.47 -7.15
C LYS A 98 6.90 6.47 -6.52
N VAL A 99 6.52 5.20 -6.60
CA VAL A 99 7.31 4.07 -6.09
C VAL A 99 7.38 2.98 -7.14
N THR A 100 8.42 2.17 -7.06
CA THR A 100 8.44 0.84 -7.68
C THR A 100 8.35 -0.19 -6.57
N PHE A 101 7.69 -1.31 -6.81
CA PHE A 101 7.69 -2.38 -5.85
C PHE A 101 7.64 -3.76 -6.51
N THR A 102 8.16 -4.73 -5.80
CA THR A 102 8.23 -6.12 -6.23
C THR A 102 7.58 -7.00 -5.18
N VAL A 103 6.65 -7.82 -5.61
CA VAL A 103 6.00 -8.86 -4.80
C VAL A 103 6.68 -10.19 -5.08
N TYR A 104 7.15 -10.88 -4.06
CA TYR A 104 7.83 -12.17 -4.15
C TYR A 104 6.95 -13.28 -3.61
N TYR A 105 7.05 -14.45 -4.26
CA TYR A 105 6.23 -15.61 -3.97
C TYR A 105 7.07 -16.81 -3.54
N ASN A 106 6.50 -17.65 -2.69
CA ASN A 106 7.05 -18.98 -2.40
C ASN A 106 6.64 -19.99 -3.49
N THR A 107 7.08 -21.22 -3.35
CA THR A 107 6.75 -22.33 -4.28
C THR A 107 5.28 -22.72 -4.28
N TYR A 108 4.48 -22.26 -3.31
CA TYR A 108 3.03 -22.48 -3.27
C TYR A 108 2.25 -21.34 -3.96
N GLY A 109 2.95 -20.29 -4.39
CA GLY A 109 2.36 -19.13 -5.03
C GLY A 109 1.81 -18.08 -4.06
N ASP A 110 2.16 -18.17 -2.77
CA ASP A 110 1.77 -17.19 -1.75
C ASP A 110 2.85 -16.12 -1.60
N VAL A 111 2.43 -14.89 -1.32
CA VAL A 111 3.33 -13.75 -1.10
C VAL A 111 4.13 -13.94 0.19
N THR A 112 5.45 -13.94 0.08
CA THR A 112 6.38 -14.03 1.20
C THR A 112 7.04 -12.71 1.54
N SER A 113 7.29 -11.87 0.55
CA SER A 113 7.86 -10.54 0.79
C SER A 113 7.45 -9.52 -0.25
N ILE A 114 7.53 -8.24 0.14
CA ILE A 114 7.30 -7.10 -0.74
C ILE A 114 8.43 -6.11 -0.50
N CYS A 115 9.10 -5.73 -1.58
CA CYS A 115 10.14 -4.70 -1.55
C CYS A 115 9.62 -3.44 -2.24
N ILE A 116 9.59 -2.30 -1.54
CA ILE A 116 9.07 -1.02 -2.02
C ILE A 116 10.22 -0.04 -2.06
N LEU A 117 10.49 0.55 -3.23
CA LEU A 117 11.47 1.59 -3.41
C LEU A 117 10.77 2.94 -3.58
N PHE A 118 11.07 3.87 -2.69
CA PHE A 118 10.79 5.30 -2.80
C PHE A 118 12.02 5.97 -3.40
N PRO A 119 12.02 6.38 -4.67
CA PRO A 119 13.17 7.03 -5.29
C PRO A 119 13.55 8.29 -4.52
N LYS A 120 14.83 8.66 -4.55
CA LYS A 120 15.31 9.90 -3.91
C LYS A 120 14.52 11.10 -4.42
N SER A 121 13.79 11.73 -3.52
CA SER A 121 13.00 12.94 -3.76
C SER A 121 12.79 13.69 -2.46
N ASP A 122 12.35 14.94 -2.54
CA ASP A 122 11.97 15.74 -1.38
C ASP A 122 10.53 15.42 -0.91
N ASP A 123 9.81 14.53 -1.62
CA ASP A 123 8.39 14.24 -1.34
C ASP A 123 8.21 13.27 -0.18
N MET A 124 9.20 12.39 0.05
CA MET A 124 9.21 11.45 1.16
C MET A 124 10.59 11.42 1.81
N THR A 125 10.69 11.86 3.05
CA THR A 125 11.93 11.78 3.84
C THR A 125 11.97 10.48 4.63
N GLU A 126 13.16 10.08 5.07
CA GLU A 126 13.34 8.91 5.95
C GLU A 126 12.51 9.05 7.23
N ASP A 127 12.52 10.22 7.88
CA ASP A 127 11.78 10.47 9.11
C ASP A 127 10.26 10.34 8.89
N GLN A 128 9.73 10.89 7.79
CA GLN A 128 8.32 10.77 7.44
C GLN A 128 7.90 9.32 7.20
N LEU A 129 8.73 8.55 6.48
CA LEU A 129 8.46 7.16 6.20
C LEU A 129 8.53 6.32 7.49
N ARG A 130 9.52 6.60 8.35
CA ARG A 130 9.68 5.99 9.67
C ARG A 130 8.46 6.25 10.56
N ASP A 131 8.00 7.48 10.64
CA ASP A 131 6.81 7.85 11.41
C ASP A 131 5.56 7.14 10.88
N THR A 132 5.39 7.11 9.55
CA THR A 132 4.27 6.43 8.88
C THR A 132 4.24 4.95 9.18
N VAL A 133 5.39 4.26 9.10
CA VAL A 133 5.47 2.82 9.41
C VAL A 133 5.23 2.58 10.90
N THR A 134 5.76 3.44 11.78
CA THR A 134 5.55 3.34 13.23
C THR A 134 4.07 3.47 13.59
N GLU A 135 3.37 4.43 12.98
CA GLU A 135 1.93 4.59 13.17
C GLU A 135 1.15 3.37 12.67
N LEU A 136 1.49 2.87 11.47
CA LEU A 136 0.83 1.73 10.86
C LEU A 136 1.01 0.44 11.68
N VAL A 137 2.23 0.19 12.16
CA VAL A 137 2.54 -1.02 12.95
C VAL A 137 2.06 -0.87 14.40
N GLY A 138 1.93 0.38 14.91
CA GLY A 138 1.53 0.68 16.28
C GLY A 138 2.60 0.33 17.32
N ARG A 139 3.85 0.17 16.89
CA ARG A 139 5.01 -0.16 17.74
C ARG A 139 6.24 0.60 17.26
N ASN A 140 7.11 0.96 18.21
CA ASN A 140 8.39 1.57 17.87
C ASN A 140 9.33 0.55 17.21
N PRO A 141 10.18 0.99 16.28
CA PRO A 141 11.19 0.12 15.68
C PRO A 141 12.29 -0.25 16.69
N ASP A 142 12.94 -1.37 16.41
CA ASP A 142 14.25 -1.71 16.96
C ASP A 142 15.29 -1.40 15.87
N GLY A 143 15.99 -0.27 16.00
CA GLY A 143 16.80 0.26 14.89
C GLY A 143 15.93 0.65 13.69
N ASP A 144 16.10 -0.06 12.58
CA ASP A 144 15.38 0.14 11.33
C ASP A 144 14.34 -0.94 11.06
N GLU A 145 14.02 -1.76 12.07
CA GLU A 145 13.12 -2.91 11.95
C GLU A 145 11.89 -2.75 12.84
N TRP A 146 10.70 -3.01 12.27
CA TRP A 146 9.43 -3.13 12.99
C TRP A 146 8.92 -4.56 12.91
N LYS A 147 8.37 -5.04 14.01
CA LYS A 147 7.66 -6.32 14.06
C LYS A 147 6.16 -6.05 14.05
N ALA A 148 5.53 -6.18 12.88
CA ALA A 148 4.08 -6.18 12.72
C ALA A 148 3.51 -7.55 13.09
N ASP A 149 2.20 -7.71 13.07
CA ASP A 149 1.56 -8.97 13.50
C ASP A 149 1.82 -10.14 12.52
N THR A 150 2.01 -9.86 11.24
CA THR A 150 2.17 -10.87 10.17
C THR A 150 3.51 -10.82 9.46
N ALA A 151 4.28 -9.76 9.66
CA ALA A 151 5.51 -9.51 8.91
C ALA A 151 6.50 -8.67 9.70
N THR A 152 7.77 -8.81 9.37
CA THR A 152 8.82 -7.86 9.73
C THR A 152 8.92 -6.81 8.63
N VAL A 153 9.09 -5.55 9.02
CA VAL A 153 9.31 -4.41 8.11
C VAL A 153 10.70 -3.85 8.38
N THR A 154 11.50 -3.70 7.35
CA THR A 154 12.85 -3.11 7.45
C THR A 154 12.95 -1.90 6.54
N LEU A 155 13.45 -0.77 7.06
CA LEU A 155 13.75 0.44 6.30
C LEU A 155 15.25 0.50 6.03
N SER A 156 15.62 0.82 4.79
CA SER A 156 17.01 1.01 4.39
C SER A 156 17.14 2.24 3.50
N ASP A 157 18.15 3.07 3.73
CA ASP A 157 18.56 4.13 2.80
C ASP A 157 19.61 3.58 1.85
N THR A 158 19.33 3.63 0.55
CA THR A 158 20.18 3.11 -0.52
C THR A 158 20.56 4.23 -1.49
N GLU A 159 21.47 3.95 -2.43
CA GLU A 159 21.83 4.92 -3.47
C GLU A 159 20.63 5.33 -4.34
N ASP A 160 19.67 4.43 -4.54
CA ASP A 160 18.48 4.64 -5.37
C ASP A 160 17.34 5.33 -4.62
N GLY A 161 17.33 5.27 -3.30
CA GLY A 161 16.29 5.86 -2.45
C GLY A 161 16.03 5.06 -1.18
N LEU A 162 14.88 5.33 -0.55
CA LEU A 162 14.44 4.62 0.64
C LEU A 162 13.75 3.32 0.25
N THR A 163 14.18 2.22 0.83
CA THR A 163 13.61 0.90 0.57
C THR A 163 12.91 0.38 1.82
N LEU A 164 11.64 0.00 1.69
CA LEU A 164 10.91 -0.79 2.68
C LEU A 164 10.83 -2.24 2.22
N GLN A 165 11.32 -3.13 3.06
CA GLN A 165 11.21 -4.57 2.88
C GLN A 165 10.18 -5.10 3.89
N LEU A 166 9.11 -5.72 3.39
CA LEU A 166 8.14 -6.47 4.17
C LEU A 166 8.45 -7.95 4.00
N GLU A 167 8.66 -8.69 5.09
CA GLU A 167 8.94 -10.12 5.05
C GLU A 167 7.99 -10.85 5.99
N GLN A 168 7.33 -11.89 5.47
CA GLN A 168 6.52 -12.78 6.28
C GLN A 168 7.36 -13.38 7.42
N PHE A 169 6.80 -13.49 8.61
CA PHE A 169 7.46 -14.29 9.65
C PHE A 169 7.59 -15.72 9.16
N GLU A 170 8.81 -16.25 9.18
CA GLU A 170 8.99 -17.68 9.16
C GLU A 170 8.36 -18.20 10.47
N ALA A 171 7.31 -19.03 10.35
CA ALA A 171 6.82 -19.75 11.51
C ALA A 171 8.01 -20.55 12.03
N ASP A 172 8.47 -20.22 13.24
CA ASP A 172 9.42 -21.05 13.95
C ASP A 172 8.87 -22.48 13.88
N THR A 173 9.46 -23.32 13.07
CA THR A 173 9.22 -24.75 13.11
C THR A 173 9.78 -25.18 14.46
N ALA A 174 8.92 -25.07 15.49
CA ALA A 174 9.23 -25.55 16.80
C ALA A 174 9.71 -26.98 16.64
N ASP A 175 11.01 -27.14 16.86
CA ASP A 175 11.68 -28.42 17.00
C ASP A 175 10.81 -29.29 17.92
N SER A 176 10.01 -30.17 17.32
CA SER A 176 9.33 -31.22 18.05
C SER A 176 10.39 -32.25 18.36
N GLY A 177 11.27 -31.87 19.31
CA GLY A 177 12.21 -32.79 19.95
C GLY A 177 11.45 -33.95 20.53
N THR A 178 11.41 -35.04 19.78
CA THR A 178 11.01 -36.36 20.24
C THR A 178 11.92 -36.75 21.39
N GLN A 179 11.46 -36.60 22.62
CA GLN A 179 12.06 -37.27 23.76
C GLN A 179 11.58 -38.72 23.71
N HIS A 180 12.53 -39.60 23.46
CA HIS A 180 12.45 -41.03 23.80
C HIS A 180 12.99 -41.26 25.22
#